data_d0916fc3181878c10266cafc9afd0bbc
#
_entry.id   d0916fc3181878c10266cafc9afd0bbc
#
_cell.length_a   1.000
_cell.length_b   1.000
_cell.length_c   1.000
_cell.angle_alpha   90.00
_cell.angle_beta   90.00
_cell.angle_gamma   90.00
#
_symmetry.space_group_name_H-M   'P 1'
#
loop_
_entity.id
_entity.type
_entity.pdbx_description
1 polymer ?
#
loop_
_entity_poly.entity_id
_entity_poly.type
_entity_poly.pdbx_seq_one_letter_code
_entity_poly.pdbx_strand_id
1 'polypeptide(L)'
;MSVQVFDTHVRTTEGGYLHFDVLIDSNDQALAARYARDWLASRGVAQADIAQSRCQFCHSQPAHPEVAAAISQQGYYIIVLKDS
;
A
#
# COMPACT_ATOMS: atom_id res chain seq x y z
N MET A 1 -4.99 13.20 -13.82
CA MET A 1 -4.03 12.20 -13.32
C MET A 1 -4.77 10.93 -12.97
N SER A 2 -4.30 9.79 -13.41
CA SER A 2 -4.83 8.51 -12.98
C SER A 2 -3.82 7.81 -12.09
N VAL A 3 -4.32 7.01 -11.14
CA VAL A 3 -3.47 6.25 -10.23
C VAL A 3 -3.71 4.76 -10.43
N GLN A 4 -2.69 3.99 -10.12
CA GLN A 4 -2.72 2.53 -10.14
C GLN A 4 -2.96 2.05 -8.72
N VAL A 5 -3.98 1.24 -8.53
CA VAL A 5 -4.39 0.73 -7.21
C VAL A 5 -3.87 -0.69 -7.05
N PHE A 6 -3.07 -0.91 -6.01
CA PHE A 6 -2.52 -2.22 -5.67
C PHE A 6 -3.15 -2.72 -4.37
N ASP A 7 -3.94 -3.76 -4.48
CA ASP A 7 -4.61 -4.40 -3.34
C ASP A 7 -3.57 -5.19 -2.53
N THR A 8 -3.46 -4.90 -1.25
CA THR A 8 -2.39 -5.44 -0.40
C THR A 8 -2.97 -6.09 0.84
N HIS A 9 -2.57 -7.33 1.08
CA HIS A 9 -2.95 -8.11 2.26
C HIS A 9 -1.68 -8.51 3.00
N VAL A 10 -1.66 -8.30 4.32
CA VAL A 10 -0.52 -8.64 5.16
C VAL A 10 -1.02 -9.41 6.38
N ARG A 11 -0.39 -10.57 6.65
CA ARG A 11 -0.59 -11.31 7.88
C ARG A 11 0.67 -11.20 8.72
N THR A 12 0.50 -10.82 9.98
CA THR A 12 1.64 -10.71 10.90
C THR A 12 1.89 -12.03 11.61
N THR A 13 3.10 -12.18 12.14
CA THR A 13 3.49 -13.37 12.92
C THR A 13 2.68 -13.52 14.21
N GLU A 14 2.07 -12.44 14.68
CA GLU A 14 1.23 -12.44 15.88
C GLU A 14 -0.24 -12.73 15.59
N GLY A 15 -0.58 -13.05 14.33
CA GLY A 15 -1.95 -13.34 13.93
C GLY A 15 -2.78 -12.14 13.53
N GLY A 16 -2.16 -10.98 13.39
CA GLY A 16 -2.84 -9.78 12.89
C GLY A 16 -3.05 -9.83 11.38
N TYR A 17 -4.01 -9.05 10.90
CA TYR A 17 -4.31 -8.98 9.48
C TYR A 17 -4.56 -7.52 9.08
N LEU A 18 -3.91 -7.11 7.98
CA LEU A 18 -4.04 -5.78 7.41
C LEU A 18 -4.44 -5.91 5.95
N HIS A 19 -5.44 -5.14 5.55
CA HIS A 19 -5.85 -5.03 4.15
C HIS A 19 -5.90 -3.55 3.79
N PHE A 20 -5.10 -3.16 2.82
CA PHE A 20 -5.01 -1.77 2.39
C PHE A 20 -4.68 -1.68 0.91
N ASP A 21 -5.00 -0.53 0.31
CA ASP A 21 -4.64 -0.23 -1.06
C ASP A 21 -3.45 0.71 -1.10
N VAL A 22 -2.49 0.42 -1.97
CA VAL A 22 -1.37 1.30 -2.30
C VAL A 22 -1.68 1.95 -3.64
N LEU A 23 -1.74 3.27 -3.66
CA LEU A 23 -2.00 4.05 -4.85
C LEU A 23 -0.72 4.75 -5.29
N ILE A 24 -0.29 4.49 -6.53
CA ILE A 24 0.89 5.13 -7.13
C ILE A 24 0.56 5.57 -8.54
N ASP A 25 1.44 6.38 -9.13
CA ASP A 25 1.22 6.94 -10.46
C ASP A 25 1.81 6.11 -11.60
N SER A 26 2.38 4.96 -11.29
CA SER A 26 2.95 4.05 -12.28
C SER A 26 2.48 2.62 -12.06
N ASN A 27 2.51 1.80 -13.10
CA ASN A 27 2.13 0.39 -13.00
C ASN A 27 3.36 -0.46 -12.69
N ASP A 28 4.00 -0.16 -11.56
CA ASP A 28 5.22 -0.83 -11.10
C ASP A 28 4.92 -1.57 -9.79
N GLN A 29 4.70 -2.87 -9.89
CA GLN A 29 4.35 -3.69 -8.73
C GLN A 29 5.47 -3.76 -7.70
N ALA A 30 6.72 -3.78 -8.12
CA ALA A 30 7.85 -3.80 -7.20
C ALA A 30 7.91 -2.51 -6.38
N LEU A 31 7.63 -1.38 -7.01
CA LEU A 31 7.58 -0.09 -6.34
C LEU A 31 6.41 -0.02 -5.35
N ALA A 32 5.23 -0.52 -5.76
CA ALA A 32 4.07 -0.56 -4.87
C ALA A 32 4.35 -1.43 -3.64
N ALA A 33 4.99 -2.59 -3.83
CA ALA A 33 5.36 -3.47 -2.73
C ALA A 33 6.37 -2.80 -1.79
N ARG A 34 7.30 -2.03 -2.33
CA ARG A 34 8.28 -1.28 -1.53
C ARG A 34 7.59 -0.21 -0.68
N TYR A 35 6.68 0.55 -1.27
CA TYR A 35 5.91 1.55 -0.52
C TYR A 35 5.03 0.90 0.55
N ALA A 36 4.46 -0.27 0.26
CA ALA A 36 3.70 -1.02 1.26
C ALA A 36 4.57 -1.37 2.48
N ARG A 37 5.79 -1.85 2.25
CA ARG A 37 6.73 -2.17 3.33
C ARG A 37 7.13 -0.93 4.11
N ASP A 38 7.40 0.18 3.42
CA ASP A 38 7.78 1.45 4.06
C ASP A 38 6.64 1.96 4.96
N TRP A 39 5.41 1.88 4.46
CA TRP A 39 4.25 2.29 5.24
C TRP A 39 4.04 1.40 6.46
N LEU A 40 4.18 0.07 6.30
CA LEU A 40 4.08 -0.87 7.41
C LEU A 40 5.14 -0.59 8.48
N ALA A 41 6.37 -0.31 8.05
CA ALA A 41 7.44 0.04 8.98
C ALA A 41 7.11 1.31 9.76
N SER A 42 6.50 2.30 9.12
CA SER A 42 6.07 3.54 9.78
C SER A 42 4.96 3.29 10.81
N ARG A 43 4.24 2.17 10.68
CA ARG A 43 3.18 1.74 11.59
C ARG A 43 3.70 0.77 12.66
N GLY A 44 5.00 0.53 12.71
CA GLY A 44 5.61 -0.36 13.68
C GLY A 44 5.62 -1.84 13.28
N VAL A 45 5.31 -2.15 12.01
CA VAL A 45 5.34 -3.52 11.50
C VAL A 45 6.62 -3.71 10.69
N ALA A 46 7.61 -4.34 11.31
CA ALA A 46 8.88 -4.61 10.66
C ALA A 46 8.77 -5.80 9.71
N GLN A 47 9.74 -5.93 8.80
CA GLN A 47 9.79 -7.05 7.85
C GLN A 47 9.76 -8.40 8.57
N ALA A 48 10.43 -8.50 9.71
CA ALA A 48 10.46 -9.74 10.51
C ALA A 48 9.11 -10.09 11.14
N ASP A 49 8.19 -9.13 11.24
CA ASP A 49 6.86 -9.33 11.82
C ASP A 49 5.84 -9.77 10.78
N ILE A 50 6.23 -9.88 9.52
CA ILE A 50 5.33 -10.24 8.43
C ILE A 50 5.46 -11.74 8.14
N ALA A 51 4.39 -12.48 8.38
CA ALA A 51 4.30 -13.90 8.05
C ALA A 51 3.99 -14.13 6.58
N GLN A 52 3.05 -13.35 6.03
CA GLN A 52 2.65 -13.40 4.62
C GLN A 52 2.30 -12.00 4.15
N SER A 53 2.66 -11.70 2.91
CA SER A 53 2.23 -10.46 2.28
C SER A 53 1.92 -10.70 0.81
N ARG A 54 0.94 -9.95 0.29
CA ARG A 54 0.51 -10.05 -1.08
C ARG A 54 0.12 -8.66 -1.56
N CYS A 55 0.75 -8.22 -2.63
CA CYS A 55 0.49 -6.92 -3.25
C CYS A 55 0.22 -7.15 -4.73
N GLN A 56 -1.01 -6.90 -5.18
CA GLN A 56 -1.42 -7.17 -6.56
C GLN A 56 -2.10 -5.96 -7.17
N PHE A 57 -1.82 -5.72 -8.45
CA PHE A 57 -2.53 -4.71 -9.22
C PHE A 57 -4.02 -5.03 -9.26
N CYS A 58 -4.85 -4.05 -8.92
CA CYS A 58 -6.30 -4.19 -8.92
C CYS A 58 -6.93 -3.46 -10.11
N HIS A 59 -6.74 -2.15 -10.18
CA HIS A 59 -7.31 -1.33 -11.24
C HIS A 59 -6.66 0.05 -11.28
N SER A 60 -6.98 0.82 -12.33
CA SER A 60 -6.63 2.24 -12.43
C SER A 60 -7.86 3.07 -12.16
N GLN A 61 -7.67 4.26 -11.58
CA GLN A 61 -8.76 5.19 -11.34
C GLN A 61 -8.26 6.63 -11.36
N PRO A 62 -9.15 7.62 -11.56
CA PRO A 62 -8.75 9.03 -11.45
C PRO A 62 -8.28 9.35 -10.03
N ALA A 63 -7.26 10.19 -9.91
CA ALA A 63 -6.76 10.61 -8.61
C ALA A 63 -7.60 11.77 -8.08
N HIS A 64 -8.09 11.62 -6.83
CA HIS A 64 -8.67 12.75 -6.11
C HIS A 64 -7.56 13.74 -5.74
N PRO A 65 -7.87 15.02 -5.51
CA PRO A 65 -6.84 16.03 -5.21
C PRO A 65 -5.92 15.66 -4.04
N GLU A 66 -6.48 15.08 -2.97
CA GLU A 66 -5.68 14.66 -1.81
C GLU A 66 -4.71 13.52 -2.16
N VAL A 67 -5.14 12.59 -3.02
CA VAL A 67 -4.31 11.48 -3.49
C VAL A 67 -3.19 12.01 -4.37
N ALA A 68 -3.51 12.90 -5.32
CA ALA A 68 -2.53 13.51 -6.20
C ALA A 68 -1.48 14.28 -5.40
N ALA A 69 -1.89 15.02 -4.37
CA ALA A 69 -0.98 15.76 -3.51
C ALA A 69 -0.03 14.81 -2.76
N ALA A 70 -0.56 13.72 -2.20
CA ALA A 70 0.25 12.75 -1.48
C ALA A 70 1.29 12.08 -2.40
N ILE A 71 0.88 11.70 -3.61
CA ILE A 71 1.80 11.09 -4.58
C ILE A 71 2.89 12.09 -4.97
N SER A 72 2.55 13.36 -5.15
CA SER A 72 3.51 14.41 -5.46
C SER A 72 4.52 14.62 -4.33
N GLN A 73 4.10 14.47 -3.09
CA GLN A 73 4.95 14.70 -1.92
C GLN A 73 5.77 13.49 -1.50
N GLN A 74 5.20 12.30 -1.52
CA GLN A 74 5.85 11.10 -0.99
C GLN A 74 5.88 9.91 -1.96
N GLY A 75 5.18 9.99 -3.09
CA GLY A 75 5.19 8.96 -4.11
C GLY A 75 4.02 7.99 -4.05
N TYR A 76 3.26 7.97 -2.97
CA TYR A 76 2.16 7.01 -2.79
C TYR A 76 1.09 7.55 -1.84
N TYR A 77 -0.05 6.87 -1.85
CA TYR A 77 -1.14 7.10 -0.91
C TYR A 77 -1.70 5.76 -0.45
N ILE A 78 -2.02 5.64 0.83
CA ILE A 78 -2.55 4.39 1.40
C ILE A 78 -4.00 4.57 1.82
N ILE A 79 -4.86 3.61 1.43
CA ILE A 79 -6.24 3.52 1.92
C ILE A 79 -6.34 2.26 2.75
N VAL A 80 -6.56 2.42 4.05
CA VAL A 80 -6.70 1.27 4.96
C VAL A 80 -8.12 0.75 4.90
N LEU A 81 -8.28 -0.52 4.53
CA LEU A 81 -9.58 -1.18 4.43
C LEU A 81 -9.89 -2.04 5.64
N LYS A 82 -8.85 -2.66 6.24
CA LYS A 82 -9.00 -3.47 7.45
C LYS A 82 -7.70 -3.47 8.24
N ASP A 83 -7.83 -3.28 9.54
CA ASP A 83 -6.71 -3.27 10.49
C ASP A 83 -7.16 -3.99 11.75
N SER A 84 -6.74 -5.23 11.92
CA SER A 84 -7.14 -6.02 13.09
C SER A 84 -6.01 -6.92 13.62
#